data_4281873e07b88c89d950c73c98ce650b
#
_entry.id   4281873e07b88c89d950c73c98ce650b
#
_cell.length_a   1.000
_cell.length_b   1.000
_cell.length_c   1.000
_cell.angle_alpha   90.00
_cell.angle_beta   90.00
_cell.angle_gamma   90.00
#
_symmetry.space_group_name_H-M   'P 1'
#
loop_
_entity.id
_entity.type
_entity.pdbx_description
1 polymer ?
#
loop_
_entity_poly.entity_id
_entity_poly.type
_entity_poly.pdbx_seq_one_letter_code
_entity_poly.pdbx_strand_id
1 'polypeptide(L)'
;MAAQEAHAVDVVELTAEDVVQGYAEGRFTVTQVIRAFLARIETYEERYNAFISMNPEALAEAEALDVELAGGSIRGPLHGVPVVVKDNIDMAGLVTTAGWDGFSSAHGGVDMVPQDDAAFVERLRAAGAVILGKTNLPDFAGHGTRTGSSVAGVTLNPYNVDKAPGGSSGGTATAVAASFAVLGIGTETGGSIQNPSAAQALVGVKPTYGLVPLEGVVPLSGSYVDVAGPIAKTVMDAALTLDVLAGPTHEDLATFAATDHIPDRGYVAALRRGALEGKRFGLVGPGWRERFLPLAPETEDRYREAIATVESLGAETVEDPFAGSGFVEMWDAREGASTGAYDMFLYLQQLGEDAPFNSIEGWEALAGRPYPRGRRNGERPQPTRPSATEAGDAYQGWRADFIALFRKVLDENDLDGLLFPQAGAPAPDLIQDPERPDFNPNNWPELPSNIVNDLGVPVVTVPYGWYDDGTPFVLAFIGDRWSEADLLAWAYDLEQATRARRAPVL
;
A
#
# COMPACT_ATOMS: atom_id res chain seq x y z
N MET A 1 -30.24 17.84 34.23
CA MET A 1 -29.67 16.85 33.29
C MET A 1 -28.21 16.69 33.64
N ALA A 2 -27.84 15.57 34.23
CA ALA A 2 -26.45 15.28 34.58
C ALA A 2 -25.65 15.19 33.26
N ALA A 3 -24.54 15.93 33.19
CA ALA A 3 -23.55 15.75 32.14
C ALA A 3 -23.04 14.31 32.28
N GLN A 4 -23.40 13.47 31.31
CA GLN A 4 -22.84 12.14 31.16
C GLN A 4 -21.35 12.38 30.91
N GLU A 5 -20.50 11.96 31.85
CA GLU A 5 -19.05 11.97 31.64
C GLU A 5 -18.81 11.19 30.34
N ALA A 6 -18.36 11.90 29.31
CA ALA A 6 -18.02 11.32 28.04
C ALA A 6 -16.84 10.37 28.30
N HIS A 7 -17.11 9.08 28.41
CA HIS A 7 -16.01 8.09 28.42
C HIS A 7 -15.17 8.31 27.17
N ALA A 8 -13.86 8.46 27.36
CA ALA A 8 -12.90 8.58 26.26
C ALA A 8 -13.07 7.36 25.35
N VAL A 9 -13.19 7.58 24.05
CA VAL A 9 -13.28 6.49 23.07
C VAL A 9 -11.92 5.79 23.05
N ASP A 10 -11.89 4.48 23.34
CA ASP A 10 -10.68 3.68 23.13
C ASP A 10 -10.57 3.38 21.63
N VAL A 11 -9.50 3.91 21.03
CA VAL A 11 -9.26 3.80 19.58
C VAL A 11 -8.27 2.67 19.23
N VAL A 12 -7.71 1.99 20.25
CA VAL A 12 -6.75 0.90 19.99
C VAL A 12 -7.44 -0.26 19.31
N GLU A 13 -6.90 -0.65 18.17
CA GLU A 13 -7.42 -1.76 17.32
C GLU A 13 -8.87 -1.60 16.83
N LEU A 14 -9.50 -0.41 16.91
CA LEU A 14 -10.81 -0.21 16.28
C LEU A 14 -10.74 -0.54 14.78
N THR A 15 -11.76 -1.27 14.32
CA THR A 15 -12.02 -1.57 12.91
C THR A 15 -13.05 -0.60 12.32
N ALA A 16 -13.19 -0.58 11.00
CA ALA A 16 -14.24 0.21 10.36
C ALA A 16 -15.64 -0.26 10.79
N GLU A 17 -15.82 -1.58 10.97
CA GLU A 17 -17.06 -2.16 11.47
C GLU A 17 -17.38 -1.67 12.90
N ASP A 18 -16.39 -1.69 13.82
CA ASP A 18 -16.55 -1.20 15.19
C ASP A 18 -16.99 0.26 15.25
N VAL A 19 -16.40 1.09 14.36
CA VAL A 19 -16.71 2.52 14.25
C VAL A 19 -18.16 2.71 13.78
N VAL A 20 -18.54 2.12 12.66
CA VAL A 20 -19.88 2.28 12.07
C VAL A 20 -20.97 1.69 12.98
N GLN A 21 -20.72 0.52 13.56
CA GLN A 21 -21.63 -0.09 14.54
C GLN A 21 -21.76 0.78 15.78
N GLY A 22 -20.67 1.38 16.26
CA GLY A 22 -20.68 2.28 17.40
C GLY A 22 -21.58 3.50 17.20
N TYR A 23 -21.61 4.04 15.99
CA TYR A 23 -22.55 5.12 15.64
C TYR A 23 -24.00 4.64 15.65
N ALA A 24 -24.28 3.49 15.04
CA ALA A 24 -25.61 2.92 15.00
C ALA A 24 -26.17 2.60 16.40
N GLU A 25 -25.32 2.21 17.33
CA GLU A 25 -25.64 1.94 18.72
C GLU A 25 -25.65 3.19 19.63
N GLY A 26 -25.22 4.35 19.10
CA GLY A 26 -25.10 5.59 19.87
C GLY A 26 -24.04 5.56 20.96
N ARG A 27 -23.02 4.71 20.83
CA ARG A 27 -21.89 4.61 21.78
C ARG A 27 -21.02 5.87 21.76
N PHE A 28 -20.87 6.47 20.62
CA PHE A 28 -20.10 7.70 20.38
C PHE A 28 -20.57 8.42 19.11
N THR A 29 -20.13 9.66 18.93
CA THR A 29 -20.36 10.43 17.71
C THR A 29 -19.10 10.41 16.84
N VAL A 30 -19.24 10.82 15.55
CA VAL A 30 -18.09 10.95 14.63
C VAL A 30 -17.04 11.89 15.20
N THR A 31 -17.48 13.07 15.69
CA THR A 31 -16.57 14.05 16.32
C THR A 31 -15.82 13.46 17.51
N GLN A 32 -16.48 12.63 18.35
CA GLN A 32 -15.81 11.99 19.49
C GLN A 32 -14.72 11.00 19.04
N VAL A 33 -15.00 10.19 18.02
CA VAL A 33 -14.04 9.26 17.45
C VAL A 33 -12.84 10.03 16.87
N ILE A 34 -13.08 11.03 16.01
CA ILE A 34 -12.00 11.80 15.38
C ILE A 34 -11.15 12.52 16.43
N ARG A 35 -11.76 13.13 17.45
CA ARG A 35 -11.01 13.74 18.57
C ARG A 35 -10.13 12.73 19.31
N ALA A 36 -10.60 11.52 19.53
CA ALA A 36 -9.84 10.49 20.22
C ALA A 36 -8.61 10.04 19.39
N PHE A 37 -8.77 9.88 18.06
CA PHE A 37 -7.64 9.60 17.17
C PHE A 37 -6.63 10.75 17.12
N LEU A 38 -7.09 12.00 16.99
CA LEU A 38 -6.21 13.17 17.01
C LEU A 38 -5.44 13.30 18.33
N ALA A 39 -6.09 13.05 19.49
CA ALA A 39 -5.42 13.05 20.78
C ALA A 39 -4.36 11.95 20.90
N ARG A 40 -4.61 10.77 20.29
CA ARG A 40 -3.60 9.71 20.24
C ARG A 40 -2.42 10.09 19.35
N ILE A 41 -2.67 10.69 18.19
CA ILE A 41 -1.62 11.24 17.32
C ILE A 41 -0.79 12.27 18.10
N GLU A 42 -1.42 13.25 18.71
CA GLU A 42 -0.73 14.29 19.52
C GLU A 42 0.18 13.67 20.60
N THR A 43 -0.21 12.53 21.18
CA THR A 43 0.56 11.86 22.23
C THR A 43 1.81 11.15 21.72
N TYR A 44 1.75 10.55 20.53
CA TYR A 44 2.77 9.60 20.10
C TYR A 44 3.49 9.98 18.81
N GLU A 45 2.98 10.91 18.00
CA GLU A 45 3.51 11.22 16.66
C GLU A 45 4.95 11.73 16.71
N GLU A 46 5.31 12.57 17.70
CA GLU A 46 6.68 13.06 17.88
C GLU A 46 7.71 11.92 17.93
N ARG A 47 7.30 10.75 18.46
CA ARG A 47 8.17 9.58 18.52
C ARG A 47 8.22 8.81 17.20
N TYR A 48 7.05 8.62 16.55
CA TYR A 48 6.95 7.66 15.44
C TYR A 48 7.10 8.29 14.06
N ASN A 49 6.82 9.58 13.95
CA ASN A 49 6.99 10.37 12.74
C ASN A 49 6.31 9.75 11.52
N ALA A 50 5.02 9.43 11.68
CA ALA A 50 4.20 8.77 10.66
C ALA A 50 3.62 9.75 9.64
N PHE A 51 3.50 11.04 9.98
CA PHE A 51 2.85 12.06 9.14
C PHE A 51 3.85 13.04 8.52
N ILE A 52 3.46 13.61 7.38
CA ILE A 52 4.05 14.82 6.79
C ILE A 52 3.15 16.02 7.08
N SER A 53 1.83 15.84 6.95
CA SER A 53 0.87 16.91 7.24
C SER A 53 -0.45 16.36 7.76
N MET A 54 -1.10 17.12 8.63
CA MET A 54 -2.44 16.85 9.15
C MET A 54 -3.49 17.59 8.33
N ASN A 55 -4.68 17.01 8.18
CA ASN A 55 -5.82 17.71 7.60
C ASN A 55 -6.43 18.69 8.62
N PRO A 56 -6.35 19.99 8.39
CA PRO A 56 -6.91 20.97 9.32
C PRO A 56 -8.45 20.92 9.40
N GLU A 57 -9.11 20.38 8.37
CA GLU A 57 -10.58 20.32 8.27
C GLU A 57 -11.18 19.04 8.87
N ALA A 58 -10.36 18.09 9.34
CA ALA A 58 -10.83 16.78 9.81
C ALA A 58 -11.94 16.86 10.88
N LEU A 59 -11.86 17.83 11.82
CA LEU A 59 -12.89 18.02 12.83
C LEU A 59 -14.16 18.65 12.26
N ALA A 60 -14.05 19.61 11.34
CA ALA A 60 -15.20 20.21 10.69
C ALA A 60 -15.95 19.19 9.81
N GLU A 61 -15.20 18.33 9.11
CA GLU A 61 -15.75 17.21 8.35
C GLU A 61 -16.50 16.23 9.28
N ALA A 62 -15.95 15.90 10.44
CA ALA A 62 -16.57 15.04 11.45
C ALA A 62 -17.87 15.64 12.02
N GLU A 63 -17.88 16.95 12.32
CA GLU A 63 -19.08 17.66 12.79
C GLU A 63 -20.18 17.67 11.73
N ALA A 64 -19.83 17.81 10.45
CA ALA A 64 -20.81 17.73 9.36
C ALA A 64 -21.42 16.31 9.23
N LEU A 65 -20.60 15.26 9.39
CA LEU A 65 -21.07 13.88 9.38
C LEU A 65 -21.96 13.56 10.60
N ASP A 66 -21.69 14.11 11.77
CA ASP A 66 -22.57 14.00 12.92
C ASP A 66 -23.96 14.63 12.66
N VAL A 67 -24.03 15.75 11.94
CA VAL A 67 -25.32 16.38 11.54
C VAL A 67 -26.08 15.47 10.57
N GLU A 68 -25.39 14.87 9.60
CA GLU A 68 -26.00 13.91 8.67
C GLU A 68 -26.54 12.68 9.41
N LEU A 69 -25.74 12.10 10.30
CA LEU A 69 -26.11 10.94 11.11
C LEU A 69 -27.33 11.24 11.99
N ALA A 70 -27.37 12.39 12.65
CA ALA A 70 -28.50 12.85 13.45
C ALA A 70 -29.77 13.06 12.60
N GLY A 71 -29.62 13.42 11.33
CA GLY A 71 -30.66 13.50 10.33
C GLY A 71 -31.13 12.15 9.76
N GLY A 72 -30.48 11.04 10.17
CA GLY A 72 -30.75 9.69 9.68
C GLY A 72 -30.10 9.38 8.31
N SER A 73 -29.11 10.19 7.90
CA SER A 73 -28.38 9.99 6.65
C SER A 73 -26.99 9.40 6.93
N ILE A 74 -26.62 8.35 6.18
CA ILE A 74 -25.29 7.74 6.17
C ILE A 74 -24.78 7.84 4.73
N ARG A 75 -23.60 8.47 4.52
CA ARG A 75 -23.03 8.63 3.17
C ARG A 75 -22.68 7.31 2.53
N GLY A 76 -22.07 6.41 3.30
CA GLY A 76 -21.60 5.13 2.78
C GLY A 76 -20.96 4.26 3.87
N PRO A 77 -20.28 3.18 3.44
CA PRO A 77 -19.74 2.17 4.35
C PRO A 77 -18.58 2.68 5.23
N LEU A 78 -17.99 3.82 4.90
CA LEU A 78 -16.90 4.45 5.66
C LEU A 78 -17.36 5.71 6.41
N HIS A 79 -18.66 5.90 6.64
CA HIS A 79 -19.20 7.09 7.32
C HIS A 79 -18.52 7.31 8.66
N GLY A 80 -17.76 8.41 8.78
CA GLY A 80 -17.00 8.78 9.98
C GLY A 80 -15.77 7.92 10.30
N VAL A 81 -15.35 7.03 9.40
CA VAL A 81 -14.15 6.20 9.59
C VAL A 81 -12.89 7.04 9.36
N PRO A 82 -11.95 7.09 10.35
CA PRO A 82 -10.69 7.81 10.18
C PRO A 82 -9.73 7.09 9.23
N VAL A 83 -9.27 7.81 8.21
CA VAL A 83 -8.38 7.30 7.15
C VAL A 83 -7.14 8.18 7.04
N VAL A 84 -6.01 7.60 6.64
CA VAL A 84 -4.80 8.33 6.24
C VAL A 84 -4.40 7.95 4.82
N VAL A 85 -3.79 8.89 4.10
CA VAL A 85 -3.28 8.67 2.76
C VAL A 85 -1.79 8.97 2.69
N LYS A 86 -1.04 8.24 1.86
CA LYS A 86 0.38 8.51 1.64
C LYS A 86 0.59 9.85 0.95
N ASP A 87 1.65 10.58 1.29
CA ASP A 87 1.84 11.96 0.82
C ASP A 87 2.30 12.10 -0.65
N ASN A 88 2.22 11.06 -1.42
CA ASN A 88 2.24 11.14 -2.89
C ASN A 88 0.83 11.05 -3.51
N ILE A 89 -0.22 11.13 -2.70
CA ILE A 89 -1.63 11.11 -3.10
C ILE A 89 -2.21 12.50 -2.90
N ASP A 90 -2.86 13.05 -3.91
CA ASP A 90 -3.41 14.39 -3.89
C ASP A 90 -4.66 14.49 -3.01
N MET A 91 -4.67 15.55 -2.23
CA MET A 91 -5.84 16.07 -1.52
C MET A 91 -5.98 17.54 -1.87
N ALA A 92 -7.13 17.94 -2.39
CA ALA A 92 -7.41 19.31 -2.80
C ALA A 92 -7.03 20.33 -1.74
N GLY A 93 -6.24 21.32 -2.11
CA GLY A 93 -5.80 22.41 -1.23
C GLY A 93 -4.71 22.05 -0.21
N LEU A 94 -4.27 20.80 -0.10
CA LEU A 94 -3.13 20.38 0.74
C LEU A 94 -1.89 20.15 -0.11
N VAL A 95 -0.73 20.57 0.42
CA VAL A 95 0.55 20.35 -0.26
C VAL A 95 0.79 18.85 -0.41
N THR A 96 1.15 18.40 -1.62
CA THR A 96 1.64 17.07 -1.94
C THR A 96 3.15 17.14 -2.10
N THR A 97 3.92 16.57 -1.17
CA THR A 97 5.38 16.67 -1.22
C THR A 97 6.04 15.48 -1.89
N ALA A 98 5.37 14.33 -1.97
CA ALA A 98 5.97 13.04 -2.31
C ALA A 98 7.23 12.73 -1.47
N GLY A 99 7.28 13.23 -0.22
CA GLY A 99 8.41 13.12 0.71
C GLY A 99 9.56 14.09 0.43
N TRP A 100 9.54 14.81 -0.69
CA TRP A 100 10.65 15.63 -1.13
C TRP A 100 10.50 17.11 -0.75
N ASP A 101 11.55 17.71 -0.15
CA ASP A 101 11.60 19.11 0.30
C ASP A 101 11.37 20.13 -0.82
N GLY A 102 11.68 19.76 -2.06
CA GLY A 102 11.49 20.62 -3.22
C GLY A 102 10.04 20.97 -3.53
N PHE A 103 9.09 20.15 -3.08
CA PHE A 103 7.65 20.41 -3.22
C PHE A 103 7.01 21.04 -2.00
N SER A 104 7.84 21.65 -1.13
CA SER A 104 7.37 22.36 0.08
C SER A 104 8.10 23.69 0.27
N SER A 105 7.36 24.80 0.28
CA SER A 105 7.91 26.13 0.56
C SER A 105 8.42 26.26 1.99
N ALA A 106 7.83 25.54 2.93
CA ALA A 106 8.29 25.45 4.31
C ALA A 106 9.70 24.85 4.45
N HIS A 107 10.15 24.09 3.43
CA HIS A 107 11.46 23.45 3.38
C HIS A 107 12.38 24.07 2.29
N GLY A 108 12.03 25.25 1.78
CA GLY A 108 12.84 25.99 0.81
C GLY A 108 12.60 25.58 -0.65
N GLY A 109 11.53 24.84 -0.90
CA GLY A 109 11.03 24.50 -2.24
C GLY A 109 9.88 25.38 -2.68
N VAL A 110 9.01 24.83 -3.55
CA VAL A 110 7.78 25.45 -4.06
C VAL A 110 6.62 24.53 -3.75
N ASP A 111 5.57 25.02 -3.07
CA ASP A 111 4.42 24.19 -2.74
C ASP A 111 3.75 23.61 -3.97
N MET A 112 3.59 22.31 -4.02
CA MET A 112 2.80 21.61 -5.01
C MET A 112 1.41 21.37 -4.40
N VAL A 113 0.45 22.20 -4.78
CA VAL A 113 -0.92 22.19 -4.24
C VAL A 113 -1.87 21.75 -5.35
N PRO A 114 -2.42 20.52 -5.27
CA PRO A 114 -3.43 20.05 -6.21
C PRO A 114 -4.74 20.83 -6.03
N GLN A 115 -5.45 21.05 -7.15
CA GLN A 115 -6.76 21.71 -7.14
C GLN A 115 -7.88 20.74 -6.80
N ASP A 116 -7.69 19.46 -7.14
CA ASP A 116 -8.66 18.38 -6.97
C ASP A 116 -8.10 17.27 -6.08
N ASP A 117 -8.97 16.51 -5.46
CA ASP A 117 -8.63 15.24 -4.81
C ASP A 117 -8.24 14.19 -5.86
N ALA A 118 -7.36 13.25 -5.54
CA ALA A 118 -7.18 12.05 -6.37
C ALA A 118 -8.50 11.28 -6.49
N ALA A 119 -8.77 10.64 -7.64
CA ALA A 119 -10.06 10.02 -7.94
C ALA A 119 -10.58 9.08 -6.82
N PHE A 120 -9.69 8.29 -6.21
CA PHE A 120 -10.10 7.43 -5.10
C PHE A 120 -10.21 8.17 -3.75
N VAL A 121 -9.60 9.33 -3.58
CA VAL A 121 -9.79 10.21 -2.42
C VAL A 121 -11.21 10.80 -2.45
N GLU A 122 -11.69 11.23 -3.62
CA GLU A 122 -13.08 11.63 -3.81
C GLU A 122 -14.06 10.49 -3.43
N ARG A 123 -13.75 9.24 -3.84
CA ARG A 123 -14.54 8.07 -3.48
C ARG A 123 -14.56 7.80 -1.98
N LEU A 124 -13.41 7.93 -1.29
CA LEU A 124 -13.33 7.82 0.17
C LEU A 124 -14.21 8.86 0.86
N ARG A 125 -14.15 10.13 0.44
CA ARG A 125 -15.00 11.20 0.97
C ARG A 125 -16.48 10.97 0.67
N ALA A 126 -16.82 10.51 -0.53
CA ALA A 126 -18.17 10.16 -0.91
C ALA A 126 -18.71 8.96 -0.08
N ALA A 127 -17.87 8.01 0.29
CA ALA A 127 -18.19 6.92 1.21
C ALA A 127 -18.29 7.37 2.69
N GLY A 128 -17.95 8.62 3.00
CA GLY A 128 -18.04 9.22 4.32
C GLY A 128 -16.77 9.11 5.18
N ALA A 129 -15.63 8.73 4.62
CA ALA A 129 -14.37 8.70 5.35
C ALA A 129 -13.93 10.10 5.78
N VAL A 130 -13.28 10.20 6.95
CA VAL A 130 -12.60 11.42 7.42
C VAL A 130 -11.10 11.21 7.26
N ILE A 131 -10.48 11.99 6.36
CA ILE A 131 -9.04 11.86 6.12
C ILE A 131 -8.29 12.72 7.13
N LEU A 132 -7.51 12.07 8.02
CA LEU A 132 -6.82 12.76 9.13
C LEU A 132 -5.55 13.49 8.69
N GLY A 133 -4.91 13.02 7.61
CA GLY A 133 -3.67 13.60 7.15
C GLY A 133 -2.95 12.76 6.12
N LYS A 134 -1.79 13.28 5.71
CA LYS A 134 -0.90 12.69 4.70
C LYS A 134 0.36 12.13 5.37
N THR A 135 0.67 10.88 5.08
CA THR A 135 1.69 10.11 5.80
C THR A 135 3.04 10.10 5.12
N ASN A 136 4.08 9.91 5.93
CA ASN A 136 5.47 9.93 5.51
C ASN A 136 5.85 8.79 4.55
N LEU A 137 6.76 9.10 3.64
CA LEU A 137 7.33 8.19 2.64
C LEU A 137 8.75 8.66 2.30
N PRO A 138 9.65 7.80 1.78
CA PRO A 138 10.93 8.24 1.22
C PRO A 138 10.70 9.19 0.03
N ASP A 139 11.64 10.10 -0.21
CA ASP A 139 11.59 11.01 -1.35
C ASP A 139 11.21 10.27 -2.63
N PHE A 140 10.08 10.69 -3.24
CA PHE A 140 9.48 10.07 -4.43
C PHE A 140 9.24 8.55 -4.29
N ALA A 141 8.93 8.06 -3.12
CA ALA A 141 8.73 6.64 -2.85
C ALA A 141 9.93 5.73 -3.23
N GLY A 142 11.14 6.29 -3.26
CA GLY A 142 12.33 5.66 -3.85
C GLY A 142 13.01 4.56 -3.00
N HIS A 143 12.42 4.09 -1.91
CA HIS A 143 13.01 3.07 -1.03
C HIS A 143 11.98 2.10 -0.46
N GLY A 144 12.19 0.77 -0.64
CA GLY A 144 11.22 -0.28 -0.25
C GLY A 144 11.34 -0.77 1.20
N THR A 145 12.47 -0.55 1.88
CA THR A 145 12.72 -1.14 3.21
C THR A 145 12.60 -0.13 4.34
N ARG A 146 13.04 1.10 4.12
CA ARG A 146 13.05 2.18 5.13
C ARG A 146 12.23 3.35 4.65
N THR A 147 11.61 4.05 5.59
CA THR A 147 10.86 5.26 5.32
C THR A 147 11.52 6.44 6.01
N GLY A 148 11.98 7.38 5.21
CA GLY A 148 12.57 8.62 5.67
C GLY A 148 12.61 9.63 4.54
N SER A 149 12.08 10.83 4.79
CA SER A 149 11.93 11.90 3.80
C SER A 149 12.80 13.09 4.11
N SER A 150 13.08 13.89 3.09
CA SER A 150 13.73 15.20 3.28
C SER A 150 12.80 16.24 3.94
N VAL A 151 11.49 15.98 3.93
CA VAL A 151 10.49 16.85 4.57
C VAL A 151 10.34 16.55 6.05
N ALA A 152 10.13 15.26 6.42
CA ALA A 152 9.75 14.89 7.78
C ALA A 152 10.82 14.06 8.52
N GLY A 153 11.85 13.54 7.83
CA GLY A 153 12.83 12.64 8.45
C GLY A 153 12.34 11.19 8.52
N VAL A 154 12.84 10.43 9.51
CA VAL A 154 12.70 8.97 9.59
C VAL A 154 11.45 8.57 10.36
N THR A 155 10.65 7.66 9.78
CA THR A 155 9.54 6.97 10.45
C THR A 155 10.02 5.74 11.20
N LEU A 156 9.50 5.51 12.41
CA LEU A 156 9.83 4.36 13.25
C LEU A 156 8.76 3.26 13.18
N ASN A 157 9.21 2.01 13.37
CA ASN A 157 8.33 0.85 13.46
C ASN A 157 7.75 0.75 14.89
N PRO A 158 6.42 0.75 15.09
CA PRO A 158 5.83 0.74 16.43
C PRO A 158 5.99 -0.59 17.18
N TYR A 159 6.33 -1.69 16.49
CA TYR A 159 6.62 -2.95 17.13
C TYR A 159 8.05 -3.05 17.66
N ASN A 160 8.99 -2.46 16.94
CA ASN A 160 10.40 -2.41 17.34
C ASN A 160 11.07 -1.22 16.65
N VAL A 161 11.36 -0.17 17.40
CA VAL A 161 11.92 1.10 16.87
C VAL A 161 13.31 0.96 16.28
N ASP A 162 14.04 -0.12 16.62
CA ASP A 162 15.35 -0.42 16.06
C ASP A 162 15.28 -1.14 14.70
N LYS A 163 14.07 -1.52 14.26
CA LYS A 163 13.82 -2.22 13.01
C LYS A 163 13.18 -1.31 11.96
N ALA A 164 13.45 -1.61 10.71
CA ALA A 164 12.88 -0.87 9.59
C ALA A 164 11.34 -1.00 9.56
N PRO A 165 10.60 0.10 9.30
CA PRO A 165 9.15 0.09 9.22
C PRO A 165 8.61 -0.47 7.90
N GLY A 166 9.50 -0.90 6.99
CA GLY A 166 9.14 -1.11 5.59
C GLY A 166 9.01 0.21 4.85
N GLY A 167 8.84 0.12 3.53
CA GLY A 167 8.67 1.29 2.66
C GLY A 167 8.12 0.87 1.29
N SER A 168 7.70 1.83 0.54
CA SER A 168 7.73 3.29 0.77
C SER A 168 6.52 3.82 1.55
N SER A 169 5.43 3.05 1.76
CA SER A 169 4.26 3.48 2.54
C SER A 169 4.44 3.22 4.06
N GLY A 170 5.67 3.41 4.60
CA GLY A 170 5.98 3.12 6.00
C GLY A 170 5.24 4.02 6.98
N GLY A 171 5.07 5.32 6.66
CA GLY A 171 4.27 6.23 7.48
C GLY A 171 2.81 5.81 7.54
N THR A 172 2.22 5.39 6.41
CA THR A 172 0.85 4.85 6.36
C THR A 172 0.70 3.62 7.24
N ALA A 173 1.62 2.66 7.11
CA ALA A 173 1.61 1.45 7.93
C ALA A 173 1.80 1.76 9.42
N THR A 174 2.72 2.68 9.76
CA THR A 174 2.94 3.12 11.15
C THR A 174 1.68 3.76 11.73
N ALA A 175 1.01 4.65 10.98
CA ALA A 175 -0.22 5.28 11.43
C ALA A 175 -1.34 4.25 11.70
N VAL A 176 -1.52 3.26 10.83
CA VAL A 176 -2.53 2.20 11.02
C VAL A 176 -2.13 1.25 12.14
N ALA A 177 -0.88 0.79 12.19
CA ALA A 177 -0.39 -0.14 13.21
C ALA A 177 -0.44 0.45 14.61
N ALA A 178 -0.08 1.73 14.75
CA ALA A 178 -0.13 2.47 16.02
C ALA A 178 -1.54 2.94 16.42
N SER A 179 -2.57 2.62 15.64
CA SER A 179 -3.95 3.09 15.81
C SER A 179 -4.04 4.61 15.81
N PHE A 180 -3.33 5.29 14.90
CA PHE A 180 -3.51 6.71 14.57
C PHE A 180 -4.61 6.90 13.51
N ALA A 181 -4.97 5.84 12.82
CA ALA A 181 -6.12 5.73 11.93
C ALA A 181 -6.66 4.30 11.93
N VAL A 182 -7.87 4.13 11.41
CA VAL A 182 -8.47 2.81 11.19
C VAL A 182 -7.89 2.19 9.91
N LEU A 183 -7.85 2.98 8.84
CA LEU A 183 -7.46 2.58 7.49
C LEU A 183 -6.36 3.49 6.94
N GLY A 184 -5.56 2.96 6.04
CA GLY A 184 -4.57 3.72 5.29
C GLY A 184 -4.54 3.36 3.82
N ILE A 185 -4.23 4.34 2.97
CA ILE A 185 -4.03 4.12 1.55
C ILE A 185 -2.55 4.31 1.22
N GLY A 186 -1.94 3.24 0.72
CA GLY A 186 -0.56 3.23 0.23
C GLY A 186 -0.49 3.23 -1.29
N THR A 187 0.73 3.40 -1.81
CA THR A 187 1.04 3.21 -3.23
C THR A 187 2.21 2.27 -3.39
N GLU A 188 2.27 1.56 -4.49
CA GLU A 188 3.34 0.59 -4.74
C GLU A 188 3.80 0.59 -6.19
N THR A 189 5.12 0.51 -6.37
CA THR A 189 5.80 0.28 -7.64
C THR A 189 6.55 -1.06 -7.63
N GLY A 190 7.00 -1.50 -6.44
CA GLY A 190 7.80 -2.72 -6.28
C GLY A 190 7.89 -3.14 -4.81
N GLY A 191 6.75 -3.36 -4.13
CA GLY A 191 6.67 -3.83 -2.74
C GLY A 191 6.21 -2.78 -1.73
N SER A 192 5.89 -1.56 -2.15
CA SER A 192 5.67 -0.42 -1.22
C SER A 192 4.33 -0.41 -0.47
N ILE A 193 3.42 -1.34 -0.72
CA ILE A 193 2.26 -1.68 0.12
C ILE A 193 2.60 -2.93 0.93
N GLN A 194 3.13 -3.95 0.27
CA GLN A 194 3.42 -5.27 0.82
C GLN A 194 4.45 -5.19 1.95
N ASN A 195 5.59 -4.52 1.71
CA ASN A 195 6.70 -4.46 2.66
C ASN A 195 6.35 -3.75 3.97
N PRO A 196 5.78 -2.52 3.97
CA PRO A 196 5.40 -1.87 5.22
C PRO A 196 4.26 -2.61 5.94
N SER A 197 3.33 -3.24 5.22
CA SER A 197 2.32 -4.09 5.83
C SER A 197 2.95 -5.30 6.53
N ALA A 198 3.94 -5.94 5.90
CA ALA A 198 4.67 -7.06 6.50
C ALA A 198 5.51 -6.63 7.70
N ALA A 199 6.20 -5.50 7.63
CA ALA A 199 7.03 -5.00 8.73
C ALA A 199 6.21 -4.64 9.97
N GLN A 200 4.88 -4.44 9.84
CA GLN A 200 4.03 -3.85 10.87
C GLN A 200 2.72 -4.63 11.12
N ALA A 201 2.72 -5.94 10.84
CA ALA A 201 1.61 -6.85 11.11
C ALA A 201 0.27 -6.37 10.54
N LEU A 202 0.25 -5.92 9.29
CA LEU A 202 -0.94 -5.39 8.62
C LEU A 202 -1.32 -6.25 7.42
N VAL A 203 -2.58 -6.13 7.04
CA VAL A 203 -3.11 -6.59 5.77
C VAL A 203 -2.88 -5.50 4.74
N GLY A 204 -2.07 -5.77 3.73
CA GLY A 204 -1.85 -4.89 2.59
C GLY A 204 -2.41 -5.54 1.33
N VAL A 205 -3.17 -4.79 0.56
CA VAL A 205 -3.65 -5.25 -0.74
C VAL A 205 -2.96 -4.45 -1.83
N LYS A 206 -2.04 -5.12 -2.54
CA LYS A 206 -1.56 -4.65 -3.83
C LYS A 206 -2.52 -5.15 -4.89
N PRO A 207 -3.37 -4.31 -5.48
CA PRO A 207 -4.34 -4.79 -6.46
C PRO A 207 -3.70 -5.09 -7.82
N THR A 208 -4.46 -5.71 -8.70
CA THR A 208 -4.16 -5.80 -10.13
C THR A 208 -3.92 -4.40 -10.70
N TYR A 209 -2.89 -4.25 -11.55
CA TYR A 209 -2.64 -2.99 -12.26
C TYR A 209 -3.89 -2.55 -13.05
N GLY A 210 -4.35 -1.32 -12.82
CA GLY A 210 -5.55 -0.77 -13.44
C GLY A 210 -6.86 -1.10 -12.69
N LEU A 211 -6.85 -1.70 -11.48
CA LEU A 211 -8.06 -1.86 -10.68
C LEU A 211 -8.45 -0.58 -9.94
N VAL A 212 -7.46 0.11 -9.38
CA VAL A 212 -7.62 1.37 -8.66
C VAL A 212 -6.99 2.49 -9.51
N PRO A 213 -7.68 3.61 -9.73
CA PRO A 213 -7.14 4.71 -10.54
C PRO A 213 -5.90 5.34 -9.90
N LEU A 214 -5.01 5.87 -10.73
CA LEU A 214 -3.78 6.54 -10.31
C LEU A 214 -3.79 8.05 -10.61
N GLU A 215 -4.88 8.58 -11.12
CA GLU A 215 -5.05 10.02 -11.26
C GLU A 215 -4.92 10.68 -9.88
N GLY A 216 -4.17 11.80 -9.81
CA GLY A 216 -3.84 12.46 -8.54
C GLY A 216 -2.81 11.71 -7.68
N VAL A 217 -2.02 10.80 -8.27
CA VAL A 217 -0.89 10.14 -7.59
C VAL A 217 0.43 10.55 -8.24
N VAL A 218 1.36 11.12 -7.44
CA VAL A 218 2.71 11.41 -7.94
C VAL A 218 3.38 10.11 -8.38
N PRO A 219 3.74 9.97 -9.66
CA PRO A 219 4.16 8.71 -10.22
C PRO A 219 5.62 8.37 -9.91
N LEU A 220 5.89 7.07 -9.83
CA LEU A 220 7.25 6.51 -9.92
C LEU A 220 7.44 5.78 -11.26
N SER A 221 6.47 4.95 -11.65
CA SER A 221 6.39 4.24 -12.94
C SER A 221 4.92 3.95 -13.30
N GLY A 222 4.09 4.99 -13.31
CA GLY A 222 2.62 4.94 -13.40
C GLY A 222 2.11 4.25 -14.65
N SER A 223 2.75 4.48 -15.80
CA SER A 223 2.34 3.87 -17.08
C SER A 223 2.44 2.34 -17.11
N TYR A 224 3.13 1.70 -16.16
CA TYR A 224 3.40 0.26 -16.26
C TYR A 224 3.10 -0.56 -15.00
N VAL A 225 3.47 -0.07 -13.79
CA VAL A 225 3.51 -0.93 -12.61
C VAL A 225 2.97 -0.31 -11.33
N ASP A 226 2.81 1.03 -11.25
CA ASP A 226 2.31 1.68 -10.04
C ASP A 226 0.87 1.25 -9.75
N VAL A 227 0.57 1.07 -8.48
CA VAL A 227 -0.79 0.79 -7.98
C VAL A 227 -1.02 1.55 -6.67
N ALA A 228 -2.28 1.82 -6.34
CA ALA A 228 -2.71 2.27 -5.04
C ALA A 228 -3.59 1.20 -4.38
N GLY A 229 -3.54 1.08 -3.05
CA GLY A 229 -4.33 0.07 -2.37
C GLY A 229 -4.35 0.20 -0.85
N PRO A 230 -5.25 -0.55 -0.18
CA PRO A 230 -5.45 -0.47 1.25
C PRO A 230 -4.33 -1.09 2.07
N ILE A 231 -4.08 -0.46 3.22
CA ILE A 231 -3.29 -0.98 4.34
C ILE A 231 -4.20 -0.94 5.56
N ALA A 232 -4.52 -2.10 6.15
CA ALA A 232 -5.51 -2.23 7.19
C ALA A 232 -5.09 -3.22 8.29
N LYS A 233 -5.80 -3.23 9.42
CA LYS A 233 -5.55 -4.17 10.52
C LYS A 233 -6.17 -5.53 10.26
N THR A 234 -7.27 -5.58 9.50
CA THR A 234 -8.04 -6.79 9.21
C THR A 234 -8.29 -6.96 7.72
N VAL A 235 -8.50 -8.21 7.29
CA VAL A 235 -8.88 -8.51 5.90
C VAL A 235 -10.24 -7.91 5.55
N MET A 236 -11.17 -7.86 6.53
CA MET A 236 -12.49 -7.23 6.36
C MET A 236 -12.33 -5.74 6.01
N ASP A 237 -11.52 -5.00 6.77
CA ASP A 237 -11.28 -3.58 6.54
C ASP A 237 -10.58 -3.33 5.20
N ALA A 238 -9.63 -4.20 4.81
CA ALA A 238 -8.95 -4.13 3.52
C ALA A 238 -9.92 -4.36 2.35
N ALA A 239 -10.80 -5.36 2.46
CA ALA A 239 -11.82 -5.64 1.45
C ALA A 239 -12.84 -4.50 1.33
N LEU A 240 -13.33 -3.98 2.45
CA LEU A 240 -14.24 -2.83 2.49
C LEU A 240 -13.62 -1.59 1.85
N THR A 241 -12.35 -1.35 2.11
CA THR A 241 -11.62 -0.23 1.51
C THR A 241 -11.47 -0.45 0.01
N LEU A 242 -11.13 -1.66 -0.45
CA LEU A 242 -11.02 -1.96 -1.87
C LEU A 242 -12.35 -1.80 -2.62
N ASP A 243 -13.48 -2.13 -1.98
CA ASP A 243 -14.82 -1.87 -2.53
C ASP A 243 -15.06 -0.38 -2.84
N VAL A 244 -14.46 0.50 -2.06
CA VAL A 244 -14.57 1.96 -2.27
C VAL A 244 -13.57 2.47 -3.30
N LEU A 245 -12.34 1.93 -3.33
CA LEU A 245 -11.29 2.44 -4.21
C LEU A 245 -11.44 1.97 -5.66
N ALA A 246 -11.86 0.70 -5.87
CA ALA A 246 -11.86 0.04 -7.17
C ALA A 246 -12.86 0.64 -8.15
N GLY A 247 -12.50 0.60 -9.43
CA GLY A 247 -13.42 0.93 -10.52
C GLY A 247 -12.86 1.93 -11.52
N PRO A 248 -13.47 1.99 -12.72
CA PRO A 248 -13.01 2.81 -13.81
C PRO A 248 -13.21 4.32 -13.54
N THR A 249 -12.33 5.12 -14.14
CA THR A 249 -12.51 6.58 -14.28
C THR A 249 -12.01 7.01 -15.66
N HIS A 250 -12.54 8.13 -16.17
CA HIS A 250 -12.12 8.69 -17.44
C HIS A 250 -10.76 9.38 -17.36
N GLU A 251 -10.32 9.73 -16.17
CA GLU A 251 -9.03 10.35 -15.89
C GLU A 251 -7.87 9.34 -15.93
N ASP A 252 -8.16 8.04 -15.68
CA ASP A 252 -7.22 6.94 -15.84
C ASP A 252 -7.81 5.82 -16.69
N LEU A 253 -7.51 5.85 -17.98
CA LEU A 253 -8.07 4.90 -18.95
C LEU A 253 -7.62 3.45 -18.73
N ALA A 254 -6.53 3.20 -18.00
CA ALA A 254 -6.09 1.83 -17.67
C ALA A 254 -7.13 1.10 -16.81
N THR A 255 -7.94 1.84 -16.05
CA THR A 255 -8.96 1.27 -15.15
C THR A 255 -10.17 0.67 -15.88
N PHE A 256 -10.38 1.00 -17.15
CA PHE A 256 -11.46 0.36 -17.93
C PHE A 256 -11.25 -1.13 -18.13
N ALA A 257 -10.00 -1.62 -18.04
CA ALA A 257 -9.69 -3.05 -18.07
C ALA A 257 -10.29 -3.83 -16.88
N ALA A 258 -10.63 -3.15 -15.77
CA ALA A 258 -11.22 -3.76 -14.59
C ALA A 258 -12.76 -3.93 -14.67
N THR A 259 -13.44 -3.31 -15.64
CA THR A 259 -14.91 -3.17 -15.65
C THR A 259 -15.65 -4.49 -15.47
N ASP A 260 -15.18 -5.56 -16.14
CA ASP A 260 -15.83 -6.88 -16.11
C ASP A 260 -15.24 -7.82 -15.02
N HIS A 261 -14.33 -7.29 -14.18
CA HIS A 261 -13.60 -8.09 -13.19
C HIS A 261 -13.92 -7.71 -11.73
N ILE A 262 -14.59 -6.58 -11.52
CA ILE A 262 -15.03 -6.18 -10.18
C ILE A 262 -16.27 -7.02 -9.81
N PRO A 263 -16.26 -7.70 -8.65
CA PRO A 263 -17.40 -8.51 -8.24
C PRO A 263 -18.68 -7.67 -8.09
N ASP A 264 -19.81 -8.12 -8.64
CA ASP A 264 -21.12 -7.43 -8.56
C ASP A 264 -21.56 -7.07 -7.13
N ARG A 265 -21.12 -7.87 -6.15
CA ARG A 265 -21.47 -7.71 -4.73
C ARG A 265 -20.34 -7.13 -3.88
N GLY A 266 -19.24 -6.72 -4.54
CA GLY A 266 -18.04 -6.25 -3.90
C GLY A 266 -17.15 -7.35 -3.29
N TYR A 267 -15.97 -6.94 -2.83
CA TYR A 267 -14.94 -7.82 -2.25
C TYR A 267 -15.31 -8.33 -0.87
N VAL A 268 -16.01 -7.53 -0.05
CA VAL A 268 -16.53 -7.95 1.27
C VAL A 268 -17.42 -9.18 1.15
N ALA A 269 -18.24 -9.28 0.11
CA ALA A 269 -19.15 -10.41 -0.10
C ALA A 269 -18.41 -11.73 -0.45
N ALA A 270 -17.16 -11.67 -0.85
CA ALA A 270 -16.33 -12.86 -1.12
C ALA A 270 -15.75 -13.50 0.16
N LEU A 271 -15.68 -12.74 1.26
CA LEU A 271 -15.06 -13.21 2.51
C LEU A 271 -15.88 -14.34 3.14
N ARG A 272 -15.22 -15.47 3.39
CA ARG A 272 -15.86 -16.63 4.00
C ARG A 272 -14.85 -17.54 4.68
N ARG A 273 -15.26 -18.23 5.74
CA ARG A 273 -14.53 -19.36 6.28
C ARG A 273 -14.63 -20.57 5.36
N GLY A 274 -13.61 -21.43 5.36
CA GLY A 274 -13.51 -22.57 4.46
C GLY A 274 -13.14 -22.19 3.02
N ALA A 275 -12.63 -20.98 2.80
CA ALA A 275 -12.19 -20.54 1.48
C ALA A 275 -10.93 -21.26 0.98
N LEU A 276 -10.12 -21.79 1.90
CA LEU A 276 -8.90 -22.55 1.61
C LEU A 276 -9.17 -24.01 1.26
N GLU A 277 -10.36 -24.55 1.60
CA GLU A 277 -10.69 -25.95 1.36
C GLU A 277 -10.62 -26.28 -0.14
N GLY A 278 -9.83 -27.31 -0.48
CA GLY A 278 -9.63 -27.77 -1.87
C GLY A 278 -8.81 -26.84 -2.75
N LYS A 279 -8.17 -25.83 -2.18
CA LYS A 279 -7.28 -24.92 -2.91
C LYS A 279 -5.87 -25.48 -3.00
N ARG A 280 -5.14 -25.09 -4.05
CA ARG A 280 -3.80 -25.59 -4.33
C ARG A 280 -2.82 -24.44 -4.58
N PHE A 281 -1.78 -24.35 -3.72
CA PHE A 281 -0.83 -23.24 -3.71
C PHE A 281 0.59 -23.65 -4.06
N GLY A 282 1.23 -22.90 -4.95
CA GLY A 282 2.66 -22.99 -5.18
C GLY A 282 3.46 -22.32 -4.06
N LEU A 283 4.50 -23.01 -3.59
CA LEU A 283 5.42 -22.50 -2.57
C LEU A 283 6.65 -21.87 -3.20
N VAL A 284 7.30 -20.93 -2.47
CA VAL A 284 8.51 -20.27 -2.94
C VAL A 284 9.67 -21.28 -3.05
N GLY A 285 10.42 -21.17 -4.16
CA GLY A 285 11.63 -21.92 -4.40
C GLY A 285 12.61 -21.18 -5.31
N PRO A 286 13.76 -21.80 -5.64
CA PRO A 286 14.75 -21.23 -6.56
C PRO A 286 14.18 -20.82 -7.91
N GLY A 287 13.18 -21.53 -8.41
CA GLY A 287 12.51 -21.23 -9.67
C GLY A 287 11.76 -19.88 -9.71
N TRP A 288 11.44 -19.32 -8.54
CA TRP A 288 10.86 -17.98 -8.43
C TRP A 288 11.92 -16.90 -8.15
N ARG A 289 12.82 -17.12 -7.16
CA ARG A 289 13.78 -16.09 -6.74
C ARG A 289 14.99 -16.67 -5.98
N GLU A 290 15.88 -17.34 -6.69
CA GLU A 290 17.04 -18.04 -6.13
C GLU A 290 17.93 -17.14 -5.24
N ARG A 291 18.15 -15.88 -5.64
CA ARG A 291 19.06 -14.95 -4.94
C ARG A 291 18.69 -14.63 -3.48
N PHE A 292 17.46 -14.93 -3.08
CA PHE A 292 16.94 -14.69 -1.73
C PHE A 292 16.78 -15.98 -0.93
N LEU A 293 17.30 -17.08 -1.43
CA LEU A 293 17.31 -18.36 -0.77
C LEU A 293 18.74 -18.76 -0.36
N PRO A 294 18.91 -19.58 0.71
CA PRO A 294 17.83 -20.09 1.56
C PRO A 294 17.21 -18.98 2.42
N LEU A 295 15.98 -19.23 2.90
CA LEU A 295 15.33 -18.37 3.88
C LEU A 295 16.17 -18.32 5.17
N ALA A 296 16.06 -17.23 5.94
CA ALA A 296 16.61 -17.22 7.29
C ALA A 296 15.98 -18.35 8.13
N PRO A 297 16.74 -19.03 9.01
CA PRO A 297 16.25 -20.21 9.72
C PRO A 297 14.91 -20.00 10.44
N GLU A 298 14.75 -18.87 11.13
CA GLU A 298 13.53 -18.53 11.83
C GLU A 298 12.35 -18.29 10.87
N THR A 299 12.60 -17.67 9.71
CA THR A 299 11.61 -17.49 8.66
C THR A 299 11.17 -18.82 8.06
N GLU A 300 12.11 -19.73 7.83
CA GLU A 300 11.81 -21.07 7.34
C GLU A 300 10.95 -21.86 8.32
N ASP A 301 11.25 -21.78 9.61
CA ASP A 301 10.44 -22.44 10.65
C ASP A 301 9.01 -21.90 10.69
N ARG A 302 8.83 -20.55 10.68
CA ARG A 302 7.51 -19.92 10.63
C ARG A 302 6.76 -20.26 9.34
N TYR A 303 7.46 -20.29 8.22
CA TYR A 303 6.84 -20.64 6.94
C TYR A 303 6.37 -22.11 6.90
N ARG A 304 7.13 -23.04 7.45
CA ARG A 304 6.73 -24.45 7.58
C ARG A 304 5.50 -24.61 8.47
N GLU A 305 5.43 -23.87 9.61
CA GLU A 305 4.24 -23.81 10.46
C GLU A 305 3.02 -23.26 9.71
N ALA A 306 3.23 -22.23 8.90
CA ALA A 306 2.17 -21.61 8.10
C ALA A 306 1.63 -22.56 7.01
N ILE A 307 2.51 -23.27 6.31
CA ILE A 307 2.13 -24.30 5.34
C ILE A 307 1.26 -25.36 6.01
N ALA A 308 1.72 -25.92 7.12
CA ALA A 308 0.95 -26.92 7.86
C ALA A 308 -0.42 -26.40 8.34
N THR A 309 -0.53 -25.11 8.68
CA THR A 309 -1.80 -24.49 9.05
C THR A 309 -2.73 -24.40 7.85
N VAL A 310 -2.24 -23.92 6.70
CA VAL A 310 -3.03 -23.80 5.45
C VAL A 310 -3.49 -25.18 4.99
N GLU A 311 -2.62 -26.20 5.06
CA GLU A 311 -2.98 -27.60 4.75
C GLU A 311 -4.02 -28.17 5.74
N SER A 312 -3.96 -27.80 7.01
CA SER A 312 -4.96 -28.20 8.01
C SER A 312 -6.34 -27.57 7.74
N LEU A 313 -6.39 -26.47 7.00
CA LEU A 313 -7.62 -25.81 6.53
C LEU A 313 -8.11 -26.38 5.19
N GLY A 314 -7.50 -27.47 4.72
CA GLY A 314 -7.94 -28.25 3.56
C GLY A 314 -7.30 -27.86 2.24
N ALA A 315 -6.27 -27.02 2.22
CA ALA A 315 -5.52 -26.72 1.01
C ALA A 315 -4.44 -27.79 0.73
N GLU A 316 -3.93 -27.78 -0.49
CA GLU A 316 -2.75 -28.53 -0.93
C GLU A 316 -1.62 -27.57 -1.30
N THR A 317 -0.37 -28.02 -1.19
CA THR A 317 0.80 -27.24 -1.55
C THR A 317 1.70 -27.95 -2.57
N VAL A 318 2.38 -27.17 -3.41
CA VAL A 318 3.33 -27.65 -4.45
C VAL A 318 4.65 -26.91 -4.26
N GLU A 319 5.70 -27.66 -3.98
CA GLU A 319 7.06 -27.14 -3.84
C GLU A 319 7.60 -26.62 -5.17
N ASP A 320 8.11 -25.38 -5.16
CA ASP A 320 8.83 -24.73 -6.29
C ASP A 320 8.24 -25.03 -7.68
N PRO A 321 6.98 -24.67 -7.96
CA PRO A 321 6.37 -24.99 -9.26
C PRO A 321 7.05 -24.29 -10.44
N PHE A 322 7.88 -23.28 -10.19
CA PHE A 322 8.64 -22.55 -11.20
C PHE A 322 9.99 -23.19 -11.55
N ALA A 323 10.40 -24.25 -10.85
CA ALA A 323 11.67 -24.95 -11.12
C ALA A 323 11.78 -25.38 -12.58
N GLY A 324 12.85 -24.97 -13.26
CA GLY A 324 13.12 -25.32 -14.65
C GLY A 324 12.18 -24.71 -15.69
N SER A 325 11.30 -23.79 -15.32
CA SER A 325 10.38 -23.13 -16.24
C SER A 325 11.03 -22.03 -17.11
N GLY A 326 12.22 -21.55 -16.73
CA GLY A 326 12.85 -20.37 -17.34
C GLY A 326 12.30 -19.02 -16.82
N PHE A 327 11.51 -19.03 -15.74
CA PHE A 327 10.85 -17.83 -15.21
C PHE A 327 11.83 -16.79 -14.67
N VAL A 328 12.81 -17.21 -13.88
CA VAL A 328 13.84 -16.31 -13.32
C VAL A 328 14.70 -15.75 -14.44
N GLU A 329 15.14 -16.58 -15.40
CA GLU A 329 15.95 -16.17 -16.53
C GLU A 329 15.23 -15.14 -17.41
N MET A 330 13.91 -15.32 -17.62
CA MET A 330 13.10 -14.37 -18.37
C MET A 330 12.96 -13.04 -17.61
N TRP A 331 12.78 -13.08 -16.28
CA TRP A 331 12.70 -11.88 -15.48
C TRP A 331 14.03 -11.13 -15.40
N ASP A 332 15.15 -11.84 -15.26
CA ASP A 332 16.49 -11.25 -15.24
C ASP A 332 16.88 -10.63 -16.60
N ALA A 333 16.33 -11.15 -17.69
CA ALA A 333 16.51 -10.63 -19.04
C ALA A 333 15.59 -9.43 -19.36
N ARG A 334 14.85 -8.90 -18.36
CA ARG A 334 13.93 -7.77 -18.54
C ARG A 334 14.63 -6.56 -19.13
N GLU A 335 14.13 -6.08 -20.26
CA GLU A 335 14.49 -4.78 -20.82
C GLU A 335 13.58 -3.72 -20.18
N GLY A 336 14.18 -2.76 -19.47
CA GLY A 336 13.43 -1.69 -18.79
C GLY A 336 13.12 -0.53 -19.73
N ALA A 337 11.89 -0.06 -19.74
CA ALA A 337 11.54 1.25 -20.29
C ALA A 337 11.34 2.24 -19.15
N SER A 338 12.02 3.40 -19.21
CA SER A 338 11.81 4.47 -18.24
C SER A 338 10.56 5.26 -18.60
N THR A 339 9.56 5.26 -17.72
CA THR A 339 8.31 6.00 -17.92
C THR A 339 8.27 7.31 -17.13
N GLY A 340 9.11 7.46 -16.10
CA GLY A 340 9.01 8.50 -15.08
C GLY A 340 9.02 9.94 -15.59
N ALA A 341 9.70 10.25 -16.69
CA ALA A 341 9.65 11.59 -17.27
C ALA A 341 8.29 11.90 -17.91
N TYR A 342 7.70 10.92 -18.60
CA TYR A 342 6.38 11.03 -19.21
C TYR A 342 5.27 11.03 -18.17
N ASP A 343 5.35 10.14 -17.20
CA ASP A 343 4.35 10.03 -16.14
C ASP A 343 4.31 11.32 -15.29
N MET A 344 5.49 11.84 -14.91
CA MET A 344 5.58 13.12 -14.20
C MET A 344 5.07 14.29 -15.05
N PHE A 345 5.32 14.30 -16.35
CA PHE A 345 4.76 15.30 -17.23
C PHE A 345 3.23 15.27 -17.22
N LEU A 346 2.62 14.09 -17.33
CA LEU A 346 1.16 13.95 -17.29
C LEU A 346 0.60 14.38 -15.93
N TYR A 347 1.20 13.95 -14.84
CA TYR A 347 0.80 14.32 -13.49
C TYR A 347 0.81 15.86 -13.31
N LEU A 348 1.90 16.52 -13.71
CA LEU A 348 2.00 17.98 -13.57
C LEU A 348 0.97 18.74 -14.44
N GLN A 349 0.58 18.18 -15.59
CA GLN A 349 -0.49 18.77 -16.40
C GLN A 349 -1.87 18.68 -15.71
N GLN A 350 -2.10 17.65 -14.88
CA GLN A 350 -3.34 17.46 -14.13
C GLN A 350 -3.49 18.44 -12.96
N LEU A 351 -2.41 19.04 -12.46
CA LEU A 351 -2.48 20.07 -11.40
C LEU A 351 -3.28 21.32 -11.81
N GLY A 352 -3.54 21.51 -13.11
CA GLY A 352 -4.35 22.61 -13.64
C GLY A 352 -3.56 23.89 -13.94
N GLU A 353 -4.24 24.83 -14.58
CA GLU A 353 -3.62 26.10 -15.04
C GLU A 353 -3.33 27.06 -13.87
N ASP A 354 -4.09 26.93 -12.76
CA ASP A 354 -3.95 27.78 -11.56
C ASP A 354 -2.91 27.25 -10.57
N ALA A 355 -2.31 26.08 -10.85
CA ALA A 355 -1.23 25.54 -10.01
C ALA A 355 0.01 26.47 -10.06
N PRO A 356 0.80 26.56 -8.96
CA PRO A 356 2.03 27.35 -8.93
C PRO A 356 2.99 27.00 -10.08
N PHE A 357 2.99 25.76 -10.50
CA PHE A 357 3.68 25.24 -11.68
C PHE A 357 2.96 24.00 -12.20
N ASN A 358 3.04 23.75 -13.50
CA ASN A 358 2.49 22.57 -14.17
C ASN A 358 3.53 21.89 -15.09
N SER A 359 4.79 22.23 -14.90
CA SER A 359 5.92 21.62 -15.61
C SER A 359 7.16 21.66 -14.73
N ILE A 360 8.10 20.75 -15.02
CA ILE A 360 9.38 20.70 -14.30
C ILE A 360 10.19 21.98 -14.53
N GLU A 361 10.17 22.50 -15.75
CA GLU A 361 10.83 23.76 -16.11
C GLU A 361 10.23 24.96 -15.35
N GLY A 362 8.91 24.98 -15.19
CA GLY A 362 8.20 25.96 -14.36
C GLY A 362 8.63 25.89 -12.92
N TRP A 363 8.70 24.68 -12.34
CA TRP A 363 9.20 24.46 -11.00
C TRP A 363 10.67 24.91 -10.85
N GLU A 364 11.58 24.52 -11.77
CA GLU A 364 13.00 24.92 -11.74
C GLU A 364 13.18 26.45 -11.78
N ALA A 365 12.35 27.14 -12.58
CA ALA A 365 12.38 28.58 -12.65
C ALA A 365 11.97 29.26 -11.33
N LEU A 366 10.99 28.71 -10.64
CA LEU A 366 10.52 29.21 -9.34
C LEU A 366 11.47 28.82 -8.19
N ALA A 367 11.94 27.57 -8.18
CA ALA A 367 12.80 27.03 -7.12
C ALA A 367 14.25 27.52 -7.22
N GLY A 368 14.68 28.00 -8.38
CA GLY A 368 16.08 28.44 -8.63
C GLY A 368 17.12 27.31 -8.54
N ARG A 369 16.68 26.07 -8.60
CA ARG A 369 17.55 24.87 -8.54
C ARG A 369 17.03 23.78 -9.50
N PRO A 370 17.92 22.85 -9.95
CA PRO A 370 17.50 21.77 -10.83
C PRO A 370 16.63 20.74 -10.11
N TYR A 371 15.62 20.21 -10.82
CA TYR A 371 14.85 19.06 -10.37
C TYR A 371 15.72 17.81 -10.34
N PRO A 372 15.71 17.01 -9.23
CA PRO A 372 16.74 15.98 -9.01
C PRO A 372 16.56 14.71 -9.85
N ARG A 373 15.35 14.46 -10.40
CA ARG A 373 15.05 13.22 -11.13
C ARG A 373 14.99 13.41 -12.63
N GLY A 374 15.11 12.30 -13.36
CA GLY A 374 14.90 12.25 -14.81
C GLY A 374 15.99 12.88 -15.66
N ARG A 375 17.16 13.23 -15.08
CA ARG A 375 18.31 13.68 -15.88
C ARG A 375 19.20 12.50 -16.26
N ARG A 376 19.56 12.39 -17.55
CA ARG A 376 20.52 11.42 -18.04
C ARG A 376 21.68 12.18 -18.70
N ASN A 377 22.90 11.96 -18.25
CA ASN A 377 24.09 12.71 -18.69
C ASN A 377 23.95 14.25 -18.58
N GLY A 378 23.22 14.73 -17.55
CA GLY A 378 22.96 16.16 -17.34
C GLY A 378 21.81 16.75 -18.16
N GLU A 379 21.28 16.02 -19.13
CA GLU A 379 20.15 16.42 -19.95
C GLU A 379 18.86 15.77 -19.47
N ARG A 380 17.74 16.50 -19.61
CA ARG A 380 16.42 15.97 -19.35
C ARG A 380 15.86 15.35 -20.62
N PRO A 381 15.48 14.07 -20.62
CA PRO A 381 14.80 13.48 -21.76
C PRO A 381 13.44 14.16 -21.98
N GLN A 382 13.07 14.32 -23.22
CA GLN A 382 11.71 14.77 -23.57
C GLN A 382 10.68 13.76 -23.01
N PRO A 383 9.53 14.23 -22.53
CA PRO A 383 8.47 13.38 -22.01
C PRO A 383 7.77 12.64 -23.18
N THR A 384 8.40 11.58 -23.67
CA THR A 384 7.89 10.78 -24.78
C THR A 384 7.02 9.65 -24.24
N ARG A 385 5.81 9.51 -24.81
CA ARG A 385 4.90 8.42 -24.46
C ARG A 385 5.64 7.06 -24.61
N PRO A 386 5.64 6.18 -23.57
CA PRO A 386 6.39 4.93 -23.63
C PRO A 386 6.06 4.06 -24.85
N SER A 387 4.77 3.91 -25.17
CA SER A 387 4.30 3.15 -26.37
C SER A 387 4.67 3.77 -27.73
N ALA A 388 5.34 4.92 -27.74
CA ALA A 388 5.90 5.53 -28.93
C ALA A 388 7.44 5.36 -29.00
N THR A 389 8.02 4.48 -28.19
CA THR A 389 9.46 4.19 -28.14
C THR A 389 9.73 2.71 -28.35
N GLU A 390 10.83 2.41 -29.05
CA GLU A 390 11.27 1.02 -29.24
C GLU A 390 11.48 0.26 -27.92
N ALA A 391 12.02 0.95 -26.90
CA ALA A 391 12.20 0.38 -25.57
C ALA A 391 10.86 0.09 -24.86
N GLY A 392 9.85 0.93 -25.07
CA GLY A 392 8.52 0.71 -24.54
C GLY A 392 7.81 -0.48 -25.21
N ASP A 393 7.92 -0.59 -26.53
CA ASP A 393 7.38 -1.72 -27.28
C ASP A 393 8.07 -3.04 -26.90
N ALA A 394 9.40 -3.02 -26.72
CA ALA A 394 10.17 -4.18 -26.28
C ALA A 394 9.75 -4.62 -24.86
N TYR A 395 9.59 -3.67 -23.93
CA TYR A 395 9.10 -3.97 -22.58
C TYR A 395 7.70 -4.58 -22.59
N GLN A 396 6.76 -4.04 -23.39
CA GLN A 396 5.40 -4.58 -23.46
C GLN A 396 5.38 -5.98 -24.08
N GLY A 397 6.20 -6.27 -25.10
CA GLY A 397 6.36 -7.60 -25.66
C GLY A 397 6.89 -8.58 -24.62
N TRP A 398 8.00 -8.24 -23.96
CA TRP A 398 8.56 -9.02 -22.87
C TRP A 398 7.55 -9.29 -21.75
N ARG A 399 6.80 -8.26 -21.33
CA ARG A 399 5.80 -8.38 -20.27
C ARG A 399 4.67 -9.34 -20.65
N ALA A 400 4.22 -9.29 -21.90
CA ALA A 400 3.19 -10.20 -22.39
C ALA A 400 3.67 -11.68 -22.32
N ASP A 401 4.90 -11.95 -22.76
CA ASP A 401 5.51 -13.28 -22.69
C ASP A 401 5.73 -13.72 -21.23
N PHE A 402 6.13 -12.80 -20.35
CA PHE A 402 6.34 -13.09 -18.94
C PHE A 402 5.02 -13.44 -18.21
N ILE A 403 3.93 -12.74 -18.50
CA ILE A 403 2.59 -13.07 -17.99
C ILE A 403 2.12 -14.42 -18.54
N ALA A 404 2.37 -14.68 -19.82
CA ALA A 404 2.00 -15.97 -20.42
C ALA A 404 2.75 -17.14 -19.79
N LEU A 405 4.05 -16.96 -19.48
CA LEU A 405 4.84 -17.98 -18.77
C LEU A 405 4.34 -18.19 -17.34
N PHE A 406 4.03 -17.12 -16.61
CA PHE A 406 3.46 -17.20 -15.26
C PHE A 406 2.17 -18.05 -15.27
N ARG A 407 1.21 -17.72 -16.14
CA ARG A 407 -0.06 -18.45 -16.28
C ARG A 407 0.15 -19.90 -16.67
N LYS A 408 1.06 -20.16 -17.61
CA LYS A 408 1.41 -21.52 -18.00
C LYS A 408 1.88 -22.36 -16.80
N VAL A 409 2.71 -21.80 -15.92
CA VAL A 409 3.17 -22.52 -14.71
C VAL A 409 2.01 -22.78 -13.75
N LEU A 410 1.10 -21.83 -13.56
CA LEU A 410 -0.11 -22.05 -12.74
C LEU A 410 -0.96 -23.18 -13.32
N ASP A 411 -1.26 -23.15 -14.62
CA ASP A 411 -2.10 -24.13 -15.30
C ASP A 411 -1.48 -25.54 -15.29
N GLU A 412 -0.17 -25.68 -15.61
CA GLU A 412 0.53 -26.96 -15.65
C GLU A 412 0.63 -27.65 -14.29
N ASN A 413 0.58 -26.89 -13.19
CA ASN A 413 0.61 -27.40 -11.83
C ASN A 413 -0.76 -27.39 -11.13
N ASP A 414 -1.83 -27.01 -11.84
CA ASP A 414 -3.20 -26.89 -11.32
C ASP A 414 -3.24 -26.02 -10.04
N LEU A 415 -2.64 -24.83 -10.09
CA LEU A 415 -2.54 -23.93 -8.96
C LEU A 415 -3.64 -22.87 -8.98
N ASP A 416 -4.31 -22.69 -7.86
CA ASP A 416 -5.20 -21.55 -7.63
C ASP A 416 -4.40 -20.23 -7.40
N GLY A 417 -3.20 -20.33 -6.80
CA GLY A 417 -2.32 -19.20 -6.51
C GLY A 417 -1.00 -19.62 -5.89
N LEU A 418 -0.30 -18.66 -5.31
CA LEU A 418 0.96 -18.89 -4.59
C LEU A 418 0.84 -18.43 -3.15
N LEU A 419 1.56 -19.09 -2.25
CA LEU A 419 1.66 -18.76 -0.83
C LEU A 419 3.13 -18.61 -0.46
N PHE A 420 3.57 -17.39 -0.19
CA PHE A 420 4.97 -17.08 0.12
C PHE A 420 5.09 -16.36 1.46
N PRO A 421 6.21 -16.45 2.18
CA PRO A 421 6.56 -15.41 3.14
C PRO A 421 6.76 -14.10 2.36
N GLN A 422 6.33 -12.96 2.92
CA GLN A 422 6.56 -11.67 2.24
C GLN A 422 8.04 -11.36 2.12
N ALA A 423 8.84 -11.77 3.10
CA ALA A 423 10.29 -11.65 3.04
C ALA A 423 10.99 -12.91 3.56
N GLY A 424 12.19 -13.19 3.05
CA GLY A 424 13.00 -14.35 3.42
C GLY A 424 13.75 -14.21 4.75
N ALA A 425 13.58 -13.08 5.45
CA ALA A 425 14.20 -12.80 6.75
C ALA A 425 13.35 -11.79 7.55
N PRO A 426 13.53 -11.69 8.89
CA PRO A 426 12.97 -10.62 9.72
C PRO A 426 13.31 -9.22 9.18
N ALA A 427 12.53 -8.22 9.56
CA ALA A 427 12.79 -6.83 9.19
C ALA A 427 14.22 -6.42 9.60
N PRO A 428 15.01 -5.80 8.70
CA PRO A 428 16.38 -5.41 9.01
C PRO A 428 16.41 -4.24 9.99
N ASP A 429 17.58 -4.02 10.58
CA ASP A 429 17.81 -2.88 11.46
C ASP A 429 17.53 -1.56 10.74
N LEU A 430 16.92 -0.62 11.45
CA LEU A 430 16.59 0.71 10.94
C LEU A 430 17.87 1.46 10.52
N ILE A 431 18.89 1.43 11.38
CA ILE A 431 20.19 2.00 11.13
C ILE A 431 21.15 0.86 10.78
N GLN A 432 21.75 0.94 9.60
CA GLN A 432 22.78 0.01 9.18
C GLN A 432 24.16 0.66 9.30
N ASP A 433 25.13 -0.14 9.74
CA ASP A 433 26.53 0.26 9.72
C ASP A 433 27.09 0.13 8.29
N PRO A 434 27.43 1.23 7.61
CA PRO A 434 27.96 1.17 6.24
C PRO A 434 29.34 0.54 6.14
N GLU A 435 30.06 0.33 7.26
CA GLU A 435 31.35 -0.33 7.32
C GLU A 435 31.24 -1.86 7.41
N ARG A 436 30.04 -2.39 7.61
CA ARG A 436 29.83 -3.86 7.63
C ARG A 436 30.02 -4.46 6.23
N PRO A 437 30.69 -5.63 6.12
CA PRO A 437 30.93 -6.29 4.83
C PRO A 437 29.64 -6.69 4.08
N ASP A 438 28.56 -6.87 4.81
CA ASP A 438 27.22 -7.25 4.32
C ASP A 438 26.28 -6.05 4.14
N PHE A 439 26.81 -4.83 4.23
CA PHE A 439 26.00 -3.62 4.05
C PHE A 439 25.34 -3.59 2.68
N ASN A 440 24.02 -3.57 2.71
CA ASN A 440 23.18 -3.33 1.56
C ASN A 440 21.96 -2.52 2.00
N PRO A 441 21.79 -1.27 1.55
CA PRO A 441 20.67 -0.43 1.97
C PRO A 441 19.29 -1.04 1.64
N ASN A 442 19.25 -1.98 0.67
CA ASN A 442 18.04 -2.68 0.24
C ASN A 442 18.11 -4.17 0.58
N ASN A 443 18.59 -4.52 1.78
CA ASN A 443 18.92 -5.90 2.14
C ASN A 443 17.75 -6.74 2.69
N TRP A 444 16.50 -6.25 2.67
CA TRP A 444 15.37 -7.09 2.99
C TRP A 444 15.06 -8.01 1.81
N PRO A 445 15.12 -9.33 1.97
CA PRO A 445 14.89 -10.27 0.88
C PRO A 445 13.40 -10.43 0.58
N GLU A 446 12.81 -9.43 -0.04
CA GLU A 446 11.40 -9.36 -0.40
C GLU A 446 11.11 -10.36 -1.52
N LEU A 447 10.28 -11.37 -1.26
CA LEU A 447 10.10 -12.49 -2.19
C LEU A 447 9.16 -12.17 -3.35
N PRO A 448 7.95 -11.58 -3.15
CA PRO A 448 7.06 -11.26 -4.25
C PRO A 448 7.46 -10.00 -5.02
N SER A 449 7.94 -8.99 -4.31
CA SER A 449 8.11 -7.61 -4.78
C SER A 449 8.88 -7.45 -6.10
N ASN A 450 8.52 -6.48 -6.89
CA ASN A 450 8.91 -6.21 -8.27
C ASN A 450 8.39 -7.24 -9.28
N ILE A 451 8.56 -8.54 -9.07
CA ILE A 451 8.06 -9.58 -9.99
C ILE A 451 6.55 -9.45 -10.16
N VAL A 452 5.81 -9.38 -9.06
CA VAL A 452 4.33 -9.24 -9.08
C VAL A 452 3.86 -7.90 -9.67
N ASN A 453 4.70 -6.85 -9.60
CA ASN A 453 4.40 -5.56 -10.22
C ASN A 453 4.59 -5.63 -11.74
N ASP A 454 5.67 -6.26 -12.22
CA ASP A 454 5.89 -6.49 -13.65
C ASP A 454 4.79 -7.39 -14.25
N LEU A 455 4.35 -8.43 -13.54
CA LEU A 455 3.19 -9.26 -13.91
C LEU A 455 1.87 -8.46 -13.87
N GLY A 456 1.79 -7.46 -13.02
CA GLY A 456 0.55 -6.69 -12.77
C GLY A 456 -0.53 -7.49 -12.05
N VAL A 457 -0.13 -8.53 -11.29
CA VAL A 457 -1.02 -9.42 -10.53
C VAL A 457 -1.25 -8.92 -9.11
N PRO A 458 -2.39 -9.27 -8.47
CA PRO A 458 -2.67 -8.86 -7.11
C PRO A 458 -1.88 -9.66 -6.07
N VAL A 459 -1.67 -9.03 -4.91
CA VAL A 459 -1.11 -9.65 -3.70
C VAL A 459 -1.90 -9.20 -2.49
N VAL A 460 -2.19 -10.13 -1.58
CA VAL A 460 -2.75 -9.83 -0.26
C VAL A 460 -1.78 -10.34 0.81
N THR A 461 -1.25 -9.43 1.62
CA THR A 461 -0.44 -9.80 2.80
C THR A 461 -1.34 -10.06 4.00
N VAL A 462 -1.00 -11.05 4.83
CA VAL A 462 -1.74 -11.38 6.04
C VAL A 462 -0.78 -11.77 7.18
N PRO A 463 -0.91 -11.17 8.37
CA PRO A 463 -0.10 -11.53 9.53
C PRO A 463 -0.33 -12.99 9.94
N TYR A 464 0.76 -13.72 10.20
CA TYR A 464 0.68 -15.12 10.61
C TYR A 464 1.36 -15.39 11.96
N GLY A 465 2.49 -14.77 12.25
CA GLY A 465 3.28 -15.06 13.44
C GLY A 465 4.23 -13.92 13.82
N TRP A 466 5.18 -14.24 14.67
CA TRP A 466 6.11 -13.29 15.25
C TRP A 466 7.51 -13.89 15.31
N TYR A 467 8.51 -13.06 15.03
CA TYR A 467 9.90 -13.37 15.26
C TYR A 467 10.31 -13.10 16.71
N ASP A 468 11.43 -13.65 17.13
CA ASP A 468 11.92 -13.51 18.51
C ASP A 468 12.30 -12.06 18.86
N ASP A 469 12.64 -11.23 17.85
CA ASP A 469 12.91 -9.79 18.01
C ASP A 469 11.65 -8.93 18.14
N GLY A 470 10.47 -9.56 18.14
CA GLY A 470 9.16 -8.90 18.27
C GLY A 470 8.60 -8.34 16.97
N THR A 471 9.29 -8.49 15.83
CA THR A 471 8.74 -8.13 14.52
C THR A 471 7.80 -9.22 13.98
N PRO A 472 6.84 -8.87 13.12
CA PRO A 472 5.87 -9.84 12.62
C PRO A 472 6.43 -10.70 11.49
N PHE A 473 5.96 -11.96 11.42
CA PHE A 473 6.04 -12.82 10.25
C PHE A 473 4.71 -12.76 9.49
N VAL A 474 4.79 -12.44 8.20
CA VAL A 474 3.64 -12.16 7.35
C VAL A 474 3.71 -12.99 6.07
N LEU A 475 2.59 -13.56 5.68
CA LEU A 475 2.41 -14.31 4.44
C LEU A 475 1.86 -13.41 3.34
N ALA A 476 2.13 -13.77 2.09
CA ALA A 476 1.59 -13.17 0.88
C ALA A 476 0.86 -14.24 0.06
N PHE A 477 -0.43 -14.04 -0.17
CA PHE A 477 -1.17 -14.75 -1.21
C PHE A 477 -1.03 -13.98 -2.52
N ILE A 478 -0.66 -14.67 -3.60
CA ILE A 478 -0.45 -14.12 -4.93
C ILE A 478 -1.35 -14.90 -5.90
N GLY A 479 -2.09 -14.22 -6.74
CA GLY A 479 -2.95 -14.86 -7.73
C GLY A 479 -2.69 -14.41 -9.16
N ASP A 480 -3.47 -14.86 -10.11
CA ASP A 480 -3.50 -14.26 -11.44
C ASP A 480 -4.24 -12.91 -11.41
N ARG A 481 -4.14 -12.13 -12.46
CA ARG A 481 -4.81 -10.82 -12.58
C ARG A 481 -6.30 -10.96 -12.32
N TRP A 482 -6.84 -10.03 -11.55
CA TRP A 482 -8.27 -9.92 -11.19
C TRP A 482 -8.76 -10.98 -10.18
N SER A 483 -7.84 -11.60 -9.44
CA SER A 483 -8.19 -12.60 -8.41
C SER A 483 -8.29 -12.01 -6.99
N GLU A 484 -8.40 -10.70 -6.81
CA GLU A 484 -8.46 -10.05 -5.50
C GLU A 484 -9.51 -10.65 -4.58
N ALA A 485 -10.67 -11.00 -5.11
CA ALA A 485 -11.76 -11.59 -4.33
C ALA A 485 -11.38 -12.95 -3.72
N ASP A 486 -10.68 -13.78 -4.49
CA ASP A 486 -10.18 -15.08 -4.02
C ASP A 486 -9.06 -14.90 -2.99
N LEU A 487 -8.08 -14.01 -3.28
CA LEU A 487 -6.97 -13.72 -2.36
C LEU A 487 -7.47 -13.21 -1.02
N LEU A 488 -8.44 -12.30 -1.03
CA LEU A 488 -9.08 -11.78 0.18
C LEU A 488 -9.85 -12.86 0.93
N ALA A 489 -10.55 -13.76 0.23
CA ALA A 489 -11.25 -14.87 0.85
C ALA A 489 -10.28 -15.85 1.53
N TRP A 490 -9.15 -16.19 0.89
CA TRP A 490 -8.11 -17.06 1.47
C TRP A 490 -7.41 -16.41 2.67
N ALA A 491 -7.05 -15.14 2.53
CA ALA A 491 -6.46 -14.36 3.62
C ALA A 491 -7.42 -14.24 4.82
N TYR A 492 -8.72 -14.03 4.58
CA TYR A 492 -9.74 -13.98 5.62
C TYR A 492 -9.88 -15.31 6.35
N ASP A 493 -9.94 -16.43 5.62
CA ASP A 493 -10.04 -17.76 6.25
C ASP A 493 -8.84 -18.05 7.16
N LEU A 494 -7.62 -17.73 6.69
CA LEU A 494 -6.39 -17.86 7.48
C LEU A 494 -6.39 -16.90 8.69
N GLU A 495 -6.77 -15.64 8.49
CA GLU A 495 -6.87 -14.64 9.58
C GLU A 495 -7.83 -15.12 10.68
N GLN A 496 -9.00 -15.62 10.30
CA GLN A 496 -10.02 -16.12 11.25
C GLN A 496 -9.59 -17.39 11.99
N ALA A 497 -8.71 -18.19 11.38
CA ALA A 497 -8.16 -19.38 12.01
C ALA A 497 -7.03 -19.05 13.01
N THR A 498 -6.18 -18.06 12.69
CA THR A 498 -4.96 -17.78 13.45
C THR A 498 -5.08 -16.62 14.41
N ARG A 499 -5.77 -15.54 14.02
CA ARG A 499 -5.88 -14.27 14.75
C ARG A 499 -4.50 -13.78 15.25
N ALA A 500 -3.50 -13.87 14.36
CA ALA A 500 -2.10 -13.69 14.70
C ALA A 500 -1.72 -12.23 15.03
N ARG A 501 -2.50 -11.25 14.56
CA ARG A 501 -2.23 -9.83 14.84
C ARG A 501 -2.40 -9.52 16.33
N ARG A 502 -1.53 -8.64 16.83
CA ARG A 502 -1.62 -8.00 18.15
C ARG A 502 -1.25 -6.52 18.02
N ALA A 503 -1.81 -5.67 18.88
CA ALA A 503 -1.44 -4.25 18.93
C ALA A 503 0.02 -4.07 19.36
N PRO A 504 0.75 -3.07 18.83
CA PRO A 504 2.03 -2.67 19.38
C PRO A 504 1.86 -1.99 20.73
N VAL A 505 2.89 -2.04 21.56
CA VAL A 505 2.98 -1.30 22.81
C VAL A 505 3.75 0.00 22.55
N LEU A 506 3.04 1.13 22.49
CA LEU A 506 3.63 2.45 22.16
C LEU A 506 4.34 3.11 23.33
#